data_dcf800c2441871b649bbbc7e71d96714
#
_entry.id   dcf800c2441871b649bbbc7e71d96714
#
_cell.length_a   1.000
_cell.length_b   1.000
_cell.length_c   1.000
_cell.angle_alpha   90.00
_cell.angle_beta   90.00
_cell.angle_gamma   90.00
#
_symmetry.space_group_name_H-M   'P 1'
#
loop_
_entity.id
_entity.type
_entity.pdbx_description
1 polymer ?
#
loop_
_entity_poly.entity_id
_entity_poly.type
_entity_poly.pdbx_seq_one_letter_code
_entity_poly.pdbx_strand_id
1 'polypeptide(L)'
;VNGVGEVQPSAVDHLHGARDPQAHTESVLDGVVHIPGFGDPIFHDRDRFAEKRVLHPVGQEARYILFNHKEKESYTMGKTVLVDLSHPFGRGNPLWPSNGDFHIDRVQHMPMHYRLLQTFNDFHMHNSTHADSPSHVIPESPYTHELPLENYYGPAVCLDIPKKHWELITVEDIEKAADKVEGGIQEGDWVLICTGMNQRWGENDDYFMYSPGMSIEGAHWLVDHKVKGVGFDLQALDHILYTYAAQHGPGPYVPRIVDEYKKEFGHEPIEDYPEWEPVHTILLGNNVMGIENLGGDIEKVKGQRFMFCAFPLRWYMGDGTIVRAVAMIDEDKINKDVPDRVYKYGVY
;
A
#
# COMPACT_ATOMS: atom_id res chain seq x y z
N VAL A 1 -33.93 35.63 -35.39
CA VAL A 1 -34.71 36.58 -34.59
C VAL A 1 -34.48 36.26 -33.13
N ASN A 2 -33.64 37.06 -32.55
CA ASN A 2 -33.41 37.52 -31.21
C ASN A 2 -34.01 36.80 -29.97
N GLY A 3 -33.16 36.61 -28.98
CA GLY A 3 -33.50 36.36 -27.60
C GLY A 3 -32.25 36.09 -26.71
N VAL A 4 -31.47 37.15 -26.46
CA VAL A 4 -30.39 37.14 -25.45
C VAL A 4 -31.03 37.44 -24.11
N GLY A 5 -30.95 36.53 -23.15
CA GLY A 5 -31.34 36.73 -21.77
C GLY A 5 -30.13 36.99 -20.90
N GLU A 6 -30.00 38.21 -20.38
CA GLU A 6 -29.02 38.65 -19.40
C GLU A 6 -29.30 37.96 -18.05
N VAL A 7 -28.24 37.39 -17.46
CA VAL A 7 -28.25 36.97 -16.07
C VAL A 7 -27.47 38.00 -15.25
N GLN A 8 -28.12 38.66 -14.32
CA GLN A 8 -27.51 39.60 -13.37
C GLN A 8 -26.83 38.83 -12.19
N PRO A 9 -25.72 39.36 -11.67
CA PRO A 9 -25.03 38.74 -10.51
C PRO A 9 -25.67 39.18 -9.19
N SER A 10 -25.92 38.21 -8.32
CA SER A 10 -26.37 38.43 -6.94
C SER A 10 -25.21 38.88 -6.05
N ALA A 11 -25.49 39.87 -5.22
CA ALA A 11 -24.61 40.49 -4.24
C ALA A 11 -24.13 39.53 -3.16
N VAL A 12 -22.84 39.61 -2.83
CA VAL A 12 -22.26 39.04 -1.61
C VAL A 12 -22.01 40.19 -0.64
N ASP A 13 -22.76 40.16 0.46
CA ASP A 13 -22.64 41.16 1.53
C ASP A 13 -21.35 40.99 2.33
N HIS A 14 -20.70 42.11 2.53
CA HIS A 14 -19.55 42.30 3.44
C HIS A 14 -20.00 42.25 4.90
N LEU A 15 -19.36 41.43 5.70
CA LEU A 15 -19.31 41.62 7.15
C LEU A 15 -17.87 41.77 7.61
N HIS A 16 -17.43 43.02 7.69
CA HIS A 16 -16.29 43.44 8.48
C HIS A 16 -16.71 43.62 9.95
N GLY A 17 -16.16 42.82 10.85
CA GLY A 17 -16.19 43.01 12.29
C GLY A 17 -14.79 43.17 12.82
N ALA A 18 -14.37 44.38 13.08
CA ALA A 18 -13.14 44.73 13.80
C ALA A 18 -13.20 44.20 15.23
N ARG A 19 -12.12 43.56 15.72
CA ARG A 19 -11.88 43.33 17.16
C ARG A 19 -10.53 43.92 17.52
N ASP A 20 -10.60 44.76 18.53
CA ASP A 20 -9.63 45.50 19.28
C ASP A 20 -8.56 44.58 19.93
N PRO A 21 -7.24 44.92 19.92
CA PRO A 21 -6.22 44.18 20.62
C PRO A 21 -5.83 44.89 21.93
N GLN A 22 -6.42 44.46 23.03
CA GLN A 22 -5.80 44.75 24.34
C GLN A 22 -6.06 43.67 25.40
N ALA A 23 -4.90 43.27 25.97
CA ALA A 23 -4.65 42.76 27.31
C ALA A 23 -5.23 41.37 27.72
N HIS A 24 -4.37 40.42 27.96
CA HIS A 24 -3.94 40.05 29.31
C HIS A 24 -2.86 38.95 29.26
N THR A 25 -1.71 39.29 29.82
CA THR A 25 -0.71 38.34 30.29
C THR A 25 -1.22 37.73 31.59
N GLU A 26 -1.39 36.39 31.59
CA GLU A 26 -1.37 35.64 32.84
C GLU A 26 -0.73 34.25 32.66
N SER A 27 0.06 33.96 33.65
CA SER A 27 0.96 32.87 33.94
C SER A 27 0.46 31.46 33.63
N VAL A 28 1.35 30.68 33.03
CA VAL A 28 1.27 29.23 32.96
C VAL A 28 1.49 28.64 34.35
N LEU A 29 0.47 28.02 34.90
CA LEU A 29 0.55 27.03 35.97
C LEU A 29 -0.52 25.94 35.73
N ASP A 30 -0.03 24.73 35.64
CA ASP A 30 -0.70 23.44 35.81
C ASP A 30 -2.24 23.41 35.63
N GLY A 31 -2.72 23.00 34.46
CA GLY A 31 -4.12 22.72 34.22
C GLY A 31 -4.31 21.37 33.55
N VAL A 32 -4.59 20.34 34.34
CA VAL A 32 -5.20 19.09 33.87
C VAL A 32 -6.57 19.45 33.31
N VAL A 33 -6.75 19.29 31.99
CA VAL A 33 -8.07 19.45 31.37
C VAL A 33 -8.92 18.24 31.72
N HIS A 34 -9.93 18.45 32.54
CA HIS A 34 -10.94 17.46 32.88
C HIS A 34 -12.00 17.44 31.78
N ILE A 35 -12.11 16.34 31.05
CA ILE A 35 -13.17 16.11 30.06
C ILE A 35 -14.30 15.38 30.78
N PRO A 36 -15.49 16.00 30.96
CA PRO A 36 -16.61 15.31 31.60
C PRO A 36 -17.26 14.33 30.62
N GLY A 37 -17.36 13.05 30.99
CA GLY A 37 -18.19 12.10 30.25
C GLY A 37 -17.72 10.66 30.11
N PHE A 38 -16.55 10.31 30.62
CA PHE A 38 -16.15 8.89 30.71
C PHE A 38 -16.06 8.50 32.19
N GLY A 39 -16.89 7.57 32.59
CA GLY A 39 -16.88 7.01 33.95
C GLY A 39 -15.54 6.32 34.20
N ASP A 40 -15.01 6.56 35.40
CA ASP A 40 -13.78 5.91 35.87
C ASP A 40 -13.92 4.38 35.81
N PRO A 41 -12.95 3.66 35.25
CA PRO A 41 -12.88 2.21 35.44
C PRO A 41 -12.54 1.94 36.90
N ILE A 42 -13.40 1.18 37.57
CA ILE A 42 -13.20 0.74 38.96
C ILE A 42 -12.02 -0.22 38.98
N PHE A 43 -10.84 0.25 39.35
CA PHE A 43 -9.71 -0.59 39.72
C PHE A 43 -9.69 -0.76 41.23
N HIS A 44 -10.23 -1.87 41.71
CA HIS A 44 -9.96 -2.39 43.04
C HIS A 44 -8.69 -3.26 42.94
N ASP A 45 -7.57 -2.70 43.22
CA ASP A 45 -6.39 -3.27 43.88
C ASP A 45 -5.17 -2.37 43.70
N ARG A 46 -4.96 -1.40 44.61
CA ARG A 46 -3.86 -0.44 44.54
C ARG A 46 -2.51 -0.94 44.97
N ASP A 47 -2.39 -2.18 45.43
CA ASP A 47 -1.18 -2.67 46.11
C ASP A 47 -0.28 -3.57 45.26
N ARG A 48 -0.49 -3.70 43.96
CA ARG A 48 0.29 -4.58 43.07
C ARG A 48 1.17 -3.95 42.01
N PHE A 49 1.20 -2.64 41.89
CA PHE A 49 2.04 -1.99 40.88
C PHE A 49 3.02 -1.01 41.52
N ALA A 50 4.24 -1.48 41.78
CA ALA A 50 5.37 -0.57 42.01
C ALA A 50 5.95 -0.16 40.62
N GLU A 51 5.51 0.99 40.07
CA GLU A 51 6.14 1.58 38.90
C GLU A 51 7.55 2.09 39.24
N LYS A 52 8.57 1.43 38.70
CA LYS A 52 9.88 2.05 38.53
C LYS A 52 9.90 2.67 37.11
N ARG A 53 9.65 3.96 37.04
CA ARG A 53 9.96 4.75 35.82
C ARG A 53 11.49 4.84 35.69
N VAL A 54 12.05 4.18 34.71
CA VAL A 54 13.44 4.39 34.29
C VAL A 54 13.39 5.31 33.06
N LEU A 55 13.85 6.54 33.23
CA LEU A 55 14.09 7.46 32.13
C LEU A 55 15.40 7.07 31.44
N HIS A 56 15.32 6.66 30.18
CA HIS A 56 16.51 6.38 29.38
C HIS A 56 16.78 7.50 28.38
N PRO A 57 18.05 7.93 28.22
CA PRO A 57 18.44 8.87 27.16
C PRO A 57 18.34 8.19 25.80
N VAL A 58 18.08 9.00 24.78
CA VAL A 58 17.98 8.61 23.37
C VAL A 58 19.22 7.79 22.97
N GLY A 59 19.02 6.54 22.58
CA GLY A 59 20.09 5.69 22.06
C GLY A 59 20.35 4.36 22.79
N GLN A 60 19.54 3.97 23.77
CA GLN A 60 19.68 2.68 24.45
C GLN A 60 18.46 1.79 24.24
N GLU A 61 18.72 0.47 24.20
CA GLU A 61 17.75 -0.59 23.97
C GLU A 61 16.50 -0.49 24.88
N ALA A 62 15.33 -0.45 24.27
CA ALA A 62 14.07 -0.52 25.01
C ALA A 62 13.82 -1.96 25.51
N ARG A 63 13.80 -2.17 26.81
CA ARG A 63 13.40 -3.44 27.42
C ARG A 63 11.95 -3.38 27.84
N TYR A 64 11.10 -4.18 27.18
CA TYR A 64 9.72 -4.38 27.60
C TYR A 64 9.61 -5.64 28.44
N ILE A 65 9.05 -5.51 29.63
CA ILE A 65 8.75 -6.65 30.51
C ILE A 65 7.27 -6.94 30.39
N LEU A 66 6.93 -8.03 29.71
CA LEU A 66 5.56 -8.55 29.70
C LEU A 66 5.39 -9.49 30.90
N PHE A 67 4.55 -9.11 31.84
CA PHE A 67 4.20 -9.97 32.95
C PHE A 67 3.14 -11.00 32.55
N ASN A 68 3.55 -12.21 32.31
CA ASN A 68 2.63 -13.36 32.28
C ASN A 68 2.83 -14.21 33.52
N HIS A 69 1.75 -14.56 34.19
CA HIS A 69 1.75 -15.05 35.57
C HIS A 69 2.37 -16.44 35.81
N LYS A 70 3.08 -17.04 34.86
CA LYS A 70 3.68 -18.36 35.07
C LYS A 70 5.15 -18.55 34.66
N GLU A 71 5.75 -17.67 33.88
CA GLU A 71 7.20 -17.78 33.60
C GLU A 71 7.81 -16.41 33.34
N LYS A 72 8.89 -16.08 34.06
CA LYS A 72 9.71 -14.91 33.78
C LYS A 72 10.67 -15.24 32.63
N GLU A 73 10.21 -15.25 31.42
CA GLU A 73 11.12 -15.16 30.28
C GLU A 73 11.38 -13.70 29.96
N SER A 74 12.62 -13.28 30.14
CA SER A 74 13.06 -11.97 29.65
C SER A 74 13.29 -12.09 28.15
N TYR A 75 12.29 -11.75 27.35
CA TYR A 75 12.50 -11.57 25.91
C TYR A 75 13.29 -10.28 25.68
N THR A 76 14.53 -10.42 25.28
CA THR A 76 15.24 -9.32 24.62
C THR A 76 14.64 -9.22 23.23
N MET A 77 13.68 -8.31 23.02
CA MET A 77 13.22 -8.01 21.66
C MET A 77 14.42 -7.44 20.90
N GLY A 78 14.74 -8.03 19.76
CA GLY A 78 15.68 -7.47 18.82
C GLY A 78 15.28 -6.04 18.44
N LYS A 79 16.19 -5.27 17.92
CA LYS A 79 15.88 -3.90 17.46
C LYS A 79 14.96 -4.00 16.24
N THR A 80 13.70 -3.62 16.42
CA THR A 80 12.76 -3.51 15.29
C THR A 80 13.19 -2.39 14.36
N VAL A 81 13.28 -2.69 13.07
CA VAL A 81 13.59 -1.75 12.01
C VAL A 81 12.44 -1.69 11.00
N LEU A 82 12.37 -0.57 10.29
CA LEU A 82 11.39 -0.34 9.23
C LEU A 82 12.07 -0.56 7.88
N VAL A 83 11.47 -1.42 7.05
CA VAL A 83 11.90 -1.64 5.67
C VAL A 83 10.81 -1.10 4.76
N ASP A 84 11.19 -0.18 3.89
CA ASP A 84 10.30 0.44 2.92
C ASP A 84 10.06 -0.50 1.74
N LEU A 85 8.81 -0.86 1.52
CA LEU A 85 8.38 -1.77 0.45
C LEU A 85 7.69 -1.01 -0.70
N SER A 86 7.90 0.31 -0.80
CA SER A 86 7.22 1.13 -1.79
C SER A 86 8.17 1.63 -2.87
N HIS A 87 7.67 1.68 -4.10
CA HIS A 87 8.29 2.49 -5.12
C HIS A 87 8.02 3.97 -4.87
N PRO A 88 8.93 4.87 -5.25
CA PRO A 88 8.66 6.30 -5.21
C PRO A 88 7.53 6.67 -6.17
N PHE A 89 6.70 7.59 -5.73
CA PHE A 89 5.59 8.11 -6.53
C PHE A 89 6.01 9.40 -7.26
N GLY A 90 5.86 9.44 -8.58
CA GLY A 90 6.20 10.63 -9.35
C GLY A 90 6.48 10.35 -10.83
N ARG A 91 7.02 11.35 -11.51
CA ARG A 91 7.42 11.22 -12.92
C ARG A 91 8.42 10.09 -13.13
N GLY A 92 8.31 9.42 -14.27
CA GLY A 92 9.15 8.29 -14.61
C GLY A 92 8.71 6.97 -14.01
N ASN A 93 7.58 6.95 -13.33
CA ASN A 93 6.98 5.69 -12.92
C ASN A 93 6.36 4.98 -14.13
N PRO A 94 6.40 3.66 -14.17
CA PRO A 94 5.58 2.90 -15.10
C PRO A 94 4.11 3.28 -14.92
N LEU A 95 3.41 3.54 -16.01
CA LEU A 95 1.99 3.90 -16.01
C LEU A 95 1.19 2.79 -16.65
N TRP A 96 0.03 2.49 -16.07
CA TRP A 96 -0.92 1.61 -16.73
C TRP A 96 -1.27 2.17 -18.12
N PRO A 97 -1.37 1.33 -19.17
CA PRO A 97 -1.42 1.79 -20.57
C PRO A 97 -2.52 2.81 -20.92
N SER A 98 -3.58 2.90 -20.14
CA SER A 98 -4.64 3.89 -20.32
C SER A 98 -4.49 5.14 -19.47
N ASN A 99 -3.54 5.17 -18.52
CA ASN A 99 -3.39 6.26 -17.57
C ASN A 99 -2.54 7.39 -18.17
N GLY A 100 -2.95 8.63 -17.92
CA GLY A 100 -2.15 9.82 -18.25
C GLY A 100 -0.95 9.97 -17.32
N ASP A 101 0.08 10.67 -17.80
CA ASP A 101 1.27 11.01 -16.99
C ASP A 101 0.91 11.97 -15.85
N PHE A 102 1.77 11.99 -14.85
CA PHE A 102 1.67 12.92 -13.71
C PHE A 102 1.86 14.35 -14.14
N HIS A 103 1.02 15.23 -13.63
CA HIS A 103 1.23 16.65 -13.72
C HIS A 103 1.60 17.22 -12.34
N ILE A 104 2.87 17.61 -12.22
CA ILE A 104 3.43 18.19 -10.99
C ILE A 104 3.96 19.57 -11.31
N ASP A 105 3.39 20.60 -10.67
CA ASP A 105 3.88 21.96 -10.75
C ASP A 105 4.76 22.32 -9.56
N ARG A 106 5.90 22.93 -9.84
CA ARG A 106 6.76 23.52 -8.84
C ARG A 106 6.39 25.00 -8.66
N VAL A 107 5.46 25.27 -7.74
CA VAL A 107 4.89 26.60 -7.50
C VAL A 107 5.89 27.53 -6.83
N GLN A 108 6.69 27.00 -5.91
CA GLN A 108 7.77 27.73 -5.27
C GLN A 108 9.03 26.85 -5.24
N HIS A 109 10.19 27.47 -5.37
CA HIS A 109 11.47 26.77 -5.39
C HIS A 109 12.60 27.60 -4.76
N MET A 110 13.55 26.91 -4.20
CA MET A 110 14.83 27.49 -3.78
C MET A 110 15.65 27.87 -5.01
N PRO A 111 16.48 28.90 -4.98
CA PRO A 111 16.69 29.87 -3.90
C PRO A 111 15.72 31.05 -3.89
N MET A 112 14.87 31.22 -4.92
CA MET A 112 14.06 32.44 -5.10
C MET A 112 13.02 32.67 -4.01
N HIS A 113 12.39 31.58 -3.53
CA HIS A 113 11.28 31.65 -2.56
C HIS A 113 11.67 31.15 -1.18
N TYR A 114 12.92 30.74 -0.97
CA TYR A 114 13.43 30.14 0.29
C TYR A 114 12.62 28.92 0.77
N ARG A 115 11.88 28.30 -0.13
CA ARG A 115 11.09 27.08 0.10
C ARG A 115 10.82 26.35 -1.21
N LEU A 116 10.44 25.09 -1.09
CA LEU A 116 9.89 24.29 -2.16
C LEU A 116 8.39 24.08 -1.90
N LEU A 117 7.56 24.36 -2.89
CA LEU A 117 6.15 24.05 -2.92
C LEU A 117 5.83 23.39 -4.25
N GLN A 118 5.31 22.17 -4.21
CA GLN A 118 4.87 21.42 -5.37
C GLN A 118 3.37 21.16 -5.26
N THR A 119 2.72 21.12 -6.40
CA THR A 119 1.30 20.78 -6.53
C THR A 119 1.17 19.61 -7.49
N PHE A 120 0.46 18.57 -7.06
CA PHE A 120 -0.02 17.53 -7.97
C PHE A 120 -1.36 17.99 -8.52
N ASN A 121 -1.42 18.15 -9.84
CA ASN A 121 -2.65 18.60 -10.52
C ASN A 121 -3.40 17.44 -11.15
N ASP A 122 -2.71 16.37 -11.51
CA ASP A 122 -3.29 15.20 -12.14
C ASP A 122 -2.49 13.94 -11.79
N PHE A 123 -3.18 12.91 -11.34
CA PHE A 123 -2.61 11.57 -11.10
C PHE A 123 -3.74 10.56 -10.93
N HIS A 124 -3.47 9.31 -11.29
CA HIS A 124 -4.38 8.19 -11.04
C HIS A 124 -4.13 7.59 -9.65
N MET A 125 -5.19 7.13 -8.99
CA MET A 125 -5.07 6.48 -7.68
C MET A 125 -4.37 5.14 -7.74
N HIS A 126 -4.45 4.47 -8.89
CA HIS A 126 -3.82 3.18 -9.19
C HIS A 126 -2.47 3.37 -9.88
N ASN A 127 -1.57 4.10 -9.21
CA ASN A 127 -0.22 4.34 -9.71
C ASN A 127 0.83 4.08 -8.64
N SER A 128 2.00 3.55 -9.05
CA SER A 128 3.06 3.19 -8.12
C SER A 128 2.56 2.18 -7.08
N THR A 129 3.16 2.13 -5.90
CA THR A 129 2.68 1.26 -4.82
C THR A 129 1.37 1.79 -4.27
N HIS A 130 0.30 1.04 -4.48
CA HIS A 130 -1.05 1.45 -4.12
C HIS A 130 -1.89 0.28 -3.60
N ALA A 131 -2.99 0.60 -2.95
CA ALA A 131 -3.99 -0.35 -2.49
C ALA A 131 -5.29 -0.14 -3.25
N ASP A 132 -5.94 -1.24 -3.62
CA ASP A 132 -7.27 -1.25 -4.18
C ASP A 132 -8.33 -1.41 -3.10
N SER A 133 -9.46 -0.75 -3.27
CA SER A 133 -10.65 -1.01 -2.49
C SER A 133 -11.61 -1.92 -3.27
N PRO A 134 -12.54 -2.62 -2.58
CA PRO A 134 -13.53 -3.45 -3.26
C PRO A 134 -14.33 -2.69 -4.34
N SER A 135 -14.58 -1.39 -4.14
CA SER A 135 -15.30 -0.56 -5.12
C SER A 135 -14.59 -0.40 -6.47
N HIS A 136 -13.32 -0.81 -6.57
CA HIS A 136 -12.58 -0.78 -7.84
C HIS A 136 -13.21 -1.70 -8.90
N VAL A 137 -13.60 -2.90 -8.49
CA VAL A 137 -14.16 -3.92 -9.42
C VAL A 137 -15.51 -4.49 -8.99
N ILE A 138 -15.96 -4.25 -7.76
CA ILE A 138 -17.23 -4.78 -7.24
C ILE A 138 -18.22 -3.63 -7.09
N PRO A 139 -19.32 -3.61 -7.85
CA PRO A 139 -20.37 -2.59 -7.72
C PRO A 139 -20.94 -2.52 -6.31
N GLU A 140 -21.26 -1.30 -5.84
CA GLU A 140 -21.89 -1.04 -4.54
C GLU A 140 -21.08 -1.50 -3.33
N SER A 141 -19.78 -1.72 -3.50
CA SER A 141 -18.86 -2.11 -2.45
C SER A 141 -18.22 -0.89 -1.76
N PRO A 142 -17.60 -1.08 -0.56
CA PRO A 142 -16.99 0.01 0.18
C PRO A 142 -15.85 0.71 -0.58
N TYR A 143 -15.86 2.05 -0.53
CA TYR A 143 -14.76 2.90 -0.97
C TYR A 143 -13.62 2.90 0.06
N THR A 144 -12.44 3.35 -0.36
CA THR A 144 -11.24 3.43 0.51
C THR A 144 -11.50 4.12 1.86
N HIS A 145 -12.28 5.23 1.86
CA HIS A 145 -12.53 6.00 3.09
C HIS A 145 -13.46 5.31 4.09
N GLU A 146 -14.14 4.24 3.68
CA GLU A 146 -15.09 3.47 4.48
C GLU A 146 -14.44 2.22 5.10
N LEU A 147 -13.28 1.81 4.58
CA LEU A 147 -12.59 0.62 5.04
C LEU A 147 -11.89 0.84 6.39
N PRO A 148 -11.97 -0.13 7.32
CA PRO A 148 -11.27 -0.05 8.59
C PRO A 148 -9.74 -0.12 8.40
N LEU A 149 -8.99 0.59 9.24
CA LEU A 149 -7.53 0.62 9.17
C LEU A 149 -6.90 -0.76 9.45
N GLU A 150 -7.59 -1.59 10.22
CA GLU A 150 -7.19 -2.95 10.56
C GLU A 150 -7.03 -3.85 9.33
N ASN A 151 -7.69 -3.50 8.22
CA ASN A 151 -7.50 -4.21 6.94
C ASN A 151 -6.09 -4.02 6.39
N TYR A 152 -5.44 -2.90 6.67
CA TYR A 152 -4.15 -2.51 6.14
C TYR A 152 -2.99 -2.65 7.13
N TYR A 153 -3.20 -3.43 8.18
CA TYR A 153 -2.22 -3.68 9.23
C TYR A 153 -2.34 -5.10 9.77
N GLY A 154 -1.22 -5.76 10.00
CA GLY A 154 -1.22 -7.09 10.61
C GLY A 154 0.06 -7.88 10.36
N PRO A 155 0.09 -9.12 10.85
CA PRO A 155 1.17 -10.04 10.52
C PRO A 155 1.21 -10.30 9.01
N ALA A 156 2.42 -10.50 8.48
CA ALA A 156 2.63 -10.76 7.07
C ALA A 156 3.76 -11.77 6.84
N VAL A 157 3.69 -12.44 5.70
CA VAL A 157 4.78 -13.23 5.13
C VAL A 157 5.16 -12.68 3.77
N CYS A 158 6.45 -12.63 3.45
CA CYS A 158 6.92 -12.29 2.12
C CYS A 158 7.45 -13.54 1.43
N LEU A 159 6.75 -14.00 0.42
CA LEU A 159 7.08 -15.20 -0.34
C LEU A 159 8.06 -14.88 -1.46
N ASP A 160 9.11 -15.68 -1.61
CA ASP A 160 10.04 -15.61 -2.73
C ASP A 160 9.58 -16.57 -3.83
N ILE A 161 8.90 -16.04 -4.84
CA ILE A 161 8.33 -16.78 -5.97
C ILE A 161 8.85 -16.19 -7.29
N PRO A 162 10.12 -16.40 -7.63
CA PRO A 162 10.67 -15.85 -8.87
C PRO A 162 9.94 -16.42 -10.10
N LYS A 163 9.50 -15.52 -10.99
CA LYS A 163 8.77 -15.86 -12.20
C LYS A 163 9.38 -15.19 -13.44
N LYS A 164 9.23 -15.88 -14.57
CA LYS A 164 9.55 -15.33 -15.89
C LYS A 164 8.31 -14.64 -16.47
N HIS A 165 8.47 -14.07 -17.67
CA HIS A 165 7.35 -13.43 -18.35
C HIS A 165 6.20 -14.42 -18.59
N TRP A 166 4.99 -13.95 -18.38
CA TRP A 166 3.71 -14.65 -18.55
C TRP A 166 3.56 -15.98 -17.79
N GLU A 167 4.44 -16.27 -16.85
CA GLU A 167 4.26 -17.43 -15.98
C GLU A 167 3.19 -17.15 -14.90
N LEU A 168 2.33 -18.13 -14.65
CA LEU A 168 1.36 -18.05 -13.57
C LEU A 168 1.98 -18.38 -12.22
N ILE A 169 1.59 -17.64 -11.19
CA ILE A 169 1.83 -17.96 -9.79
C ILE A 169 0.76 -18.97 -9.37
N THR A 170 1.16 -20.21 -9.21
CA THR A 170 0.27 -21.34 -8.92
C THR A 170 0.14 -21.61 -7.43
N VAL A 171 -0.86 -22.43 -7.05
CA VAL A 171 -0.99 -22.93 -5.67
C VAL A 171 0.29 -23.63 -5.21
N GLU A 172 0.88 -24.46 -6.07
CA GLU A 172 2.13 -25.17 -5.73
C GLU A 172 3.29 -24.20 -5.44
N ASP A 173 3.39 -23.10 -6.17
CA ASP A 173 4.40 -22.05 -5.91
C ASP A 173 4.19 -21.39 -4.55
N ILE A 174 2.95 -21.07 -4.22
CA ILE A 174 2.57 -20.46 -2.94
C ILE A 174 2.93 -21.41 -1.79
N GLU A 175 2.49 -22.66 -1.85
CA GLU A 175 2.75 -23.68 -0.83
C GLU A 175 4.25 -23.90 -0.63
N LYS A 176 5.01 -24.12 -1.71
CA LYS A 176 6.46 -24.31 -1.67
C LYS A 176 7.21 -23.10 -1.08
N ALA A 177 6.74 -21.90 -1.35
CA ALA A 177 7.35 -20.69 -0.80
C ALA A 177 6.95 -20.49 0.68
N ALA A 178 5.71 -20.78 1.03
CA ALA A 178 5.21 -20.70 2.40
C ALA A 178 5.94 -21.70 3.34
N ASP A 179 6.24 -22.90 2.87
CA ASP A 179 7.00 -23.91 3.62
C ASP A 179 8.40 -23.45 4.05
N LYS A 180 8.96 -22.44 3.35
CA LYS A 180 10.27 -21.87 3.67
C LYS A 180 10.20 -20.74 4.69
N VAL A 181 9.02 -20.22 4.98
CA VAL A 181 8.80 -19.14 5.94
C VAL A 181 8.47 -19.74 7.30
N GLU A 182 9.09 -19.25 8.35
CA GLU A 182 8.79 -19.68 9.73
C GLU A 182 7.29 -19.52 10.04
N GLY A 183 6.63 -20.63 10.36
CA GLY A 183 5.20 -20.68 10.66
C GLY A 183 4.27 -20.66 9.45
N GLY A 184 4.80 -20.67 8.21
CA GLY A 184 3.98 -20.71 6.98
C GLY A 184 3.01 -19.54 6.85
N ILE A 185 1.97 -19.69 6.05
CA ILE A 185 0.83 -18.75 5.96
C ILE A 185 -0.19 -19.10 7.06
N GLN A 186 -0.69 -18.09 7.76
CA GLN A 186 -1.69 -18.22 8.82
C GLN A 186 -2.95 -17.41 8.49
N GLU A 187 -4.10 -17.80 9.05
CA GLU A 187 -5.35 -17.02 8.94
C GLU A 187 -5.13 -15.59 9.44
N GLY A 188 -5.53 -14.61 8.64
CA GLY A 188 -5.37 -13.18 8.94
C GLY A 188 -4.02 -12.58 8.56
N ASP A 189 -3.13 -13.34 7.93
CA ASP A 189 -1.88 -12.79 7.39
C ASP A 189 -2.10 -11.92 6.15
N TRP A 190 -1.21 -10.98 5.95
CA TRP A 190 -0.88 -10.43 4.64
C TRP A 190 0.10 -11.37 3.95
N VAL A 191 -0.16 -11.71 2.69
CA VAL A 191 0.75 -12.52 1.87
C VAL A 191 1.36 -11.62 0.81
N LEU A 192 2.63 -11.26 0.99
CA LEU A 192 3.38 -10.47 0.02
C LEU A 192 4.14 -11.43 -0.88
N ILE A 193 4.03 -11.24 -2.18
CA ILE A 193 4.65 -12.10 -3.20
C ILE A 193 5.67 -11.30 -3.97
N CYS A 194 6.93 -11.72 -3.91
CA CYS A 194 8.03 -11.14 -4.64
C CYS A 194 8.41 -12.07 -5.80
N THR A 195 8.13 -11.63 -7.02
CA THR A 195 8.42 -12.37 -8.25
C THR A 195 9.76 -11.99 -8.86
N GLY A 196 10.35 -10.88 -8.40
CA GLY A 196 11.52 -10.24 -8.97
C GLY A 196 11.19 -9.16 -10.01
N MET A 197 9.91 -8.93 -10.32
CA MET A 197 9.50 -7.86 -11.25
C MET A 197 9.78 -6.47 -10.70
N ASN A 198 9.82 -6.28 -9.38
CA ASN A 198 10.26 -5.02 -8.79
C ASN A 198 11.62 -4.55 -9.32
N GLN A 199 12.51 -5.46 -9.73
CA GLN A 199 13.82 -5.13 -10.29
C GLN A 199 13.74 -4.48 -11.67
N ARG A 200 12.61 -4.65 -12.38
CA ARG A 200 12.35 -4.08 -13.71
C ARG A 200 11.58 -2.76 -13.65
N TRP A 201 11.27 -2.26 -12.45
CA TRP A 201 10.59 -0.99 -12.27
C TRP A 201 11.33 0.15 -12.98
N GLY A 202 10.63 0.86 -13.87
CA GLY A 202 11.16 1.97 -14.65
C GLY A 202 10.23 2.33 -15.82
N GLU A 203 10.56 3.37 -16.56
CA GLU A 203 9.87 3.77 -17.80
C GLU A 203 10.17 2.81 -18.96
N ASN A 204 9.75 1.57 -18.85
CA ASN A 204 9.90 0.61 -19.93
C ASN A 204 8.67 -0.29 -20.04
N ASP A 205 8.38 -0.73 -21.25
CA ASP A 205 7.26 -1.61 -21.55
C ASP A 205 7.41 -2.99 -20.90
N ASP A 206 8.64 -3.43 -20.60
CA ASP A 206 8.91 -4.77 -20.09
C ASP A 206 8.22 -5.04 -18.76
N TYR A 207 8.08 -3.99 -17.92
CA TYR A 207 7.41 -4.11 -16.63
C TYR A 207 5.92 -4.49 -16.79
N PHE A 208 5.24 -3.94 -17.80
CA PHE A 208 3.83 -4.24 -18.06
C PHE A 208 3.64 -5.43 -19.00
N MET A 209 4.39 -5.48 -20.10
CA MET A 209 4.12 -6.43 -21.16
C MET A 209 4.42 -7.88 -20.79
N TYR A 210 5.45 -8.11 -20.00
CA TYR A 210 5.97 -9.45 -19.71
C TYR A 210 5.78 -9.85 -18.26
N SER A 211 4.89 -9.19 -17.56
CA SER A 211 4.62 -9.51 -16.16
C SER A 211 4.03 -10.92 -16.02
N PRO A 212 4.51 -11.68 -15.04
CA PRO A 212 3.77 -12.85 -14.54
C PRO A 212 2.50 -12.37 -13.82
N GLY A 213 1.67 -13.31 -13.36
CA GLY A 213 0.50 -12.97 -12.58
C GLY A 213 -0.07 -14.14 -11.81
N MET A 214 -1.03 -13.88 -10.94
CA MET A 214 -1.68 -14.90 -10.13
C MET A 214 -2.60 -15.78 -10.98
N SER A 215 -2.59 -17.08 -10.72
CA SER A 215 -3.62 -18.00 -11.24
C SER A 215 -4.94 -17.83 -10.50
N ILE A 216 -6.06 -18.16 -11.16
CA ILE A 216 -7.40 -18.14 -10.56
C ILE A 216 -7.45 -19.07 -9.34
N GLU A 217 -6.88 -20.25 -9.45
CA GLU A 217 -6.80 -21.23 -8.36
C GLU A 217 -5.97 -20.69 -7.19
N GLY A 218 -4.88 -19.97 -7.46
CA GLY A 218 -4.06 -19.32 -6.44
C GLY A 218 -4.85 -18.27 -5.67
N ALA A 219 -5.66 -17.47 -6.36
CA ALA A 219 -6.53 -16.48 -5.72
C ALA A 219 -7.59 -17.14 -4.81
N HIS A 220 -8.26 -18.19 -5.30
CA HIS A 220 -9.21 -18.95 -4.49
C HIS A 220 -8.54 -19.62 -3.28
N TRP A 221 -7.36 -20.19 -3.46
CA TRP A 221 -6.59 -20.79 -2.37
C TRP A 221 -6.29 -19.78 -1.25
N LEU A 222 -5.91 -18.55 -1.60
CA LEU A 222 -5.65 -17.48 -0.63
C LEU A 222 -6.93 -17.07 0.12
N VAL A 223 -8.07 -16.96 -0.58
CA VAL A 223 -9.38 -16.71 0.04
C VAL A 223 -9.75 -17.82 1.02
N ASP A 224 -9.59 -19.09 0.63
CA ASP A 224 -9.93 -20.27 1.44
C ASP A 224 -9.04 -20.33 2.71
N HIS A 225 -7.81 -19.86 2.63
CA HIS A 225 -6.88 -19.73 3.78
C HIS A 225 -7.13 -18.47 4.61
N LYS A 226 -8.16 -17.68 4.26
CA LYS A 226 -8.61 -16.50 5.00
C LYS A 226 -7.49 -15.50 5.25
N VAL A 227 -6.66 -15.27 4.26
CA VAL A 227 -5.65 -14.21 4.35
C VAL A 227 -6.33 -12.85 4.39
N LYS A 228 -5.72 -11.89 5.06
CA LYS A 228 -6.25 -10.53 5.19
C LYS A 228 -6.08 -9.74 3.91
N GLY A 229 -4.96 -9.93 3.25
CA GLY A 229 -4.63 -9.23 2.01
C GLY A 229 -3.48 -9.86 1.29
N VAL A 230 -3.31 -9.46 0.05
CA VAL A 230 -2.24 -9.91 -0.84
C VAL A 230 -1.53 -8.69 -1.42
N GLY A 231 -0.21 -8.73 -1.48
CA GLY A 231 0.58 -7.69 -2.11
C GLY A 231 1.54 -8.28 -3.13
N PHE A 232 1.65 -7.64 -4.29
CA PHE A 232 2.53 -8.09 -5.37
C PHE A 232 3.56 -7.03 -5.76
N ASP A 233 4.74 -7.48 -6.18
CA ASP A 233 5.70 -6.65 -6.88
C ASP A 233 5.39 -6.55 -8.40
N LEU A 234 4.11 -6.64 -8.74
CA LEU A 234 3.54 -6.61 -10.08
C LEU A 234 2.67 -5.38 -10.25
N GLN A 235 2.40 -5.02 -11.50
CA GLN A 235 1.56 -3.88 -11.88
C GLN A 235 0.07 -4.11 -11.66
N ALA A 236 -0.38 -5.34 -11.46
CA ALA A 236 -1.78 -5.71 -11.22
C ALA A 236 -1.88 -6.95 -10.33
N LEU A 237 -3.01 -7.12 -9.65
CA LEU A 237 -3.37 -8.37 -8.98
C LEU A 237 -3.55 -9.48 -10.01
N ASP A 238 -4.14 -9.15 -11.16
CA ASP A 238 -4.33 -10.07 -12.27
C ASP A 238 -3.07 -10.23 -13.13
N HIS A 239 -3.00 -11.37 -13.79
CA HIS A 239 -2.08 -11.56 -14.90
C HIS A 239 -2.40 -10.58 -16.02
N ILE A 240 -1.38 -9.98 -16.66
CA ILE A 240 -1.55 -8.97 -17.70
C ILE A 240 -2.47 -9.43 -18.84
N LEU A 241 -2.48 -10.72 -19.16
CA LEU A 241 -3.31 -11.29 -20.22
C LEU A 241 -4.79 -11.42 -19.85
N TYR A 242 -5.16 -11.29 -18.57
CA TYR A 242 -6.55 -11.16 -18.10
C TYR A 242 -7.09 -9.72 -18.19
N THR A 243 -6.30 -8.76 -18.68
CA THR A 243 -6.66 -7.35 -18.62
C THR A 243 -6.91 -6.75 -19.99
N TYR A 244 -7.40 -5.51 -20.02
CA TYR A 244 -7.57 -4.76 -21.25
C TYR A 244 -6.24 -4.29 -21.88
N ALA A 245 -5.11 -4.46 -21.22
CA ALA A 245 -3.82 -4.32 -21.86
C ALA A 245 -3.67 -5.33 -23.00
N ALA A 246 -4.20 -6.55 -22.83
CA ALA A 246 -4.36 -7.56 -23.86
C ALA A 246 -5.75 -7.46 -24.55
N GLN A 247 -6.61 -8.48 -24.47
CA GLN A 247 -7.81 -8.57 -25.32
C GLN A 247 -9.14 -8.40 -24.56
N HIS A 248 -9.12 -7.99 -23.28
CA HIS A 248 -10.36 -7.85 -22.50
C HIS A 248 -10.93 -6.44 -22.52
N GLY A 249 -12.22 -6.31 -22.17
CA GLY A 249 -12.93 -5.06 -22.08
C GLY A 249 -12.77 -4.20 -23.33
N PRO A 250 -12.30 -2.94 -23.17
CA PRO A 250 -12.07 -2.03 -24.30
C PRO A 250 -10.75 -2.29 -25.04
N GLY A 251 -9.97 -3.29 -24.62
CA GLY A 251 -8.65 -3.60 -25.18
C GLY A 251 -8.65 -4.11 -26.63
N PRO A 252 -7.45 -4.38 -27.17
CA PRO A 252 -6.15 -4.28 -26.52
C PRO A 252 -5.58 -2.86 -26.51
N TYR A 253 -5.19 -2.36 -25.34
CA TYR A 253 -4.45 -1.10 -25.23
C TYR A 253 -2.96 -1.24 -25.57
N VAL A 254 -2.43 -2.48 -25.48
CA VAL A 254 -1.06 -2.82 -25.89
C VAL A 254 -1.10 -3.95 -26.92
N PRO A 255 -1.45 -3.68 -28.19
CA PRO A 255 -1.60 -4.71 -29.23
C PRO A 255 -0.36 -5.60 -29.40
N ARG A 256 0.84 -5.06 -29.12
CA ARG A 256 2.10 -5.80 -29.19
C ARG A 256 2.12 -7.03 -28.28
N ILE A 257 1.45 -7.00 -27.13
CA ILE A 257 1.33 -8.18 -26.23
C ILE A 257 0.64 -9.33 -26.97
N VAL A 258 -0.46 -9.02 -27.66
CA VAL A 258 -1.23 -9.99 -28.42
C VAL A 258 -0.41 -10.59 -29.57
N ASP A 259 0.27 -9.73 -30.33
CA ASP A 259 1.08 -10.15 -31.47
C ASP A 259 2.25 -11.03 -31.04
N GLU A 260 2.91 -10.70 -29.95
CA GLU A 260 4.04 -11.48 -29.41
C GLU A 260 3.56 -12.80 -28.81
N TYR A 261 2.44 -12.79 -28.07
CA TYR A 261 1.83 -14.03 -27.56
C TYR A 261 1.48 -15.00 -28.68
N LYS A 262 0.81 -14.51 -29.74
CA LYS A 262 0.48 -15.33 -30.92
C LYS A 262 1.72 -15.89 -31.62
N LYS A 263 2.78 -15.10 -31.66
CA LYS A 263 4.06 -15.53 -32.26
C LYS A 263 4.71 -16.63 -31.43
N GLU A 264 4.61 -16.59 -30.10
CA GLU A 264 5.23 -17.53 -29.18
C GLU A 264 4.40 -18.81 -29.04
N PHE A 265 3.09 -18.70 -28.88
CA PHE A 265 2.19 -19.82 -28.56
C PHE A 265 1.33 -20.30 -29.74
N GLY A 266 1.21 -19.52 -30.78
CA GLY A 266 0.51 -19.92 -32.02
C GLY A 266 -1.01 -19.69 -32.01
N HIS A 267 -1.57 -19.07 -30.97
CA HIS A 267 -2.99 -18.75 -30.81
C HIS A 267 -3.17 -17.43 -30.04
N GLU A 268 -4.43 -16.95 -29.93
CA GLU A 268 -4.74 -15.70 -29.24
C GLU A 268 -4.65 -15.88 -27.71
N PRO A 269 -4.16 -14.87 -26.95
CA PRO A 269 -4.10 -14.95 -25.49
C PRO A 269 -5.48 -15.16 -24.85
N ILE A 270 -6.57 -14.66 -25.42
CA ILE A 270 -7.91 -14.84 -24.89
C ILE A 270 -8.39 -16.30 -24.89
N GLU A 271 -7.73 -17.19 -25.64
CA GLU A 271 -8.02 -18.62 -25.63
C GLU A 271 -7.54 -19.29 -24.34
N ASP A 272 -6.41 -18.84 -23.80
CA ASP A 272 -5.83 -19.33 -22.54
C ASP A 272 -6.28 -18.50 -21.32
N TYR A 273 -6.65 -17.25 -21.54
CA TYR A 273 -7.04 -16.28 -20.51
C TYR A 273 -8.42 -15.69 -20.83
N PRO A 274 -9.52 -16.50 -20.75
CA PRO A 274 -10.84 -16.06 -21.20
C PRO A 274 -11.58 -15.12 -20.25
N GLU A 275 -11.22 -15.08 -18.97
CA GLU A 275 -11.85 -14.23 -17.96
C GLU A 275 -11.27 -12.83 -17.96
N TRP A 276 -12.08 -11.83 -17.58
CA TRP A 276 -11.63 -10.45 -17.38
C TRP A 276 -11.43 -10.14 -15.91
N GLU A 277 -10.20 -9.87 -15.52
CA GLU A 277 -9.77 -9.47 -14.16
C GLU A 277 -10.35 -10.39 -13.06
N PRO A 278 -10.19 -11.72 -13.19
CA PRO A 278 -10.79 -12.67 -12.26
C PRO A 278 -10.16 -12.59 -10.87
N VAL A 279 -8.84 -12.31 -10.77
CA VAL A 279 -8.15 -12.29 -9.49
C VAL A 279 -8.57 -11.08 -8.65
N HIS A 280 -8.70 -9.88 -9.26
CA HIS A 280 -9.30 -8.73 -8.58
C HIS A 280 -10.68 -9.08 -8.04
N THR A 281 -11.55 -9.64 -8.89
CA THR A 281 -12.92 -9.97 -8.52
C THR A 281 -12.97 -10.99 -7.37
N ILE A 282 -12.11 -12.02 -7.41
CA ILE A 282 -12.05 -13.05 -6.36
C ILE A 282 -11.55 -12.46 -5.05
N LEU A 283 -10.42 -11.78 -5.05
CA LEU A 283 -9.80 -11.27 -3.84
C LEU A 283 -10.65 -10.17 -3.20
N LEU A 284 -10.91 -9.09 -3.93
CA LEU A 284 -11.64 -7.93 -3.41
C LEU A 284 -13.10 -8.25 -3.10
N GLY A 285 -13.74 -9.14 -3.88
CA GLY A 285 -15.10 -9.63 -3.63
C GLY A 285 -15.23 -10.46 -2.35
N ASN A 286 -14.14 -11.03 -1.85
CA ASN A 286 -14.08 -11.76 -0.58
C ASN A 286 -13.38 -10.95 0.54
N ASN A 287 -13.27 -9.62 0.41
CA ASN A 287 -12.62 -8.72 1.37
C ASN A 287 -11.14 -9.04 1.64
N VAL A 288 -10.46 -9.67 0.70
CA VAL A 288 -9.00 -9.81 0.71
C VAL A 288 -8.44 -8.56 0.03
N MET A 289 -7.76 -7.72 0.80
CA MET A 289 -7.23 -6.44 0.29
C MET A 289 -6.09 -6.65 -0.70
N GLY A 290 -6.03 -5.82 -1.73
CA GLY A 290 -4.98 -5.86 -2.75
C GLY A 290 -3.97 -4.73 -2.58
N ILE A 291 -2.67 -5.03 -2.76
CA ILE A 291 -1.62 -4.02 -2.95
C ILE A 291 -0.80 -4.40 -4.16
N GLU A 292 -0.65 -3.44 -5.05
CA GLU A 292 0.12 -3.58 -6.29
C GLU A 292 1.40 -2.77 -6.25
N ASN A 293 2.33 -3.14 -7.12
CA ASN A 293 3.60 -2.44 -7.29
C ASN A 293 4.40 -2.33 -5.97
N LEU A 294 4.48 -3.42 -5.20
CA LEU A 294 5.45 -3.48 -4.10
C LEU A 294 6.88 -3.38 -4.66
N GLY A 295 7.74 -2.70 -3.93
CA GLY A 295 9.11 -2.48 -4.35
C GLY A 295 10.01 -2.08 -3.19
N GLY A 296 10.71 -0.94 -3.34
CA GLY A 296 11.66 -0.51 -2.33
C GLY A 296 12.69 -1.59 -2.02
N ASP A 297 12.83 -1.90 -0.77
CA ASP A 297 13.76 -2.92 -0.27
C ASP A 297 13.09 -4.29 -0.02
N ILE A 298 12.05 -4.64 -0.78
CA ILE A 298 11.30 -5.90 -0.60
C ILE A 298 12.21 -7.15 -0.63
N GLU A 299 13.29 -7.11 -1.41
CA GLU A 299 14.27 -8.19 -1.49
C GLU A 299 14.93 -8.51 -0.14
N LYS A 300 14.96 -7.55 0.79
CA LYS A 300 15.54 -7.72 2.12
C LYS A 300 14.66 -8.52 3.08
N VAL A 301 13.38 -8.65 2.77
CA VAL A 301 12.38 -9.31 3.63
C VAL A 301 11.80 -10.57 3.02
N LYS A 302 12.32 -11.02 1.86
CA LYS A 302 11.91 -12.29 1.24
C LYS A 302 12.17 -13.48 2.15
N GLY A 303 11.21 -14.38 2.21
CA GLY A 303 11.27 -15.57 3.08
C GLY A 303 11.07 -15.27 4.57
N GLN A 304 10.61 -14.07 4.93
CA GLN A 304 10.48 -13.64 6.31
C GLN A 304 9.02 -13.40 6.70
N ARG A 305 8.77 -13.52 8.02
CA ARG A 305 7.54 -13.10 8.70
C ARG A 305 7.80 -11.83 9.51
N PHE A 306 6.88 -10.85 9.42
CA PHE A 306 7.00 -9.54 10.06
C PHE A 306 5.63 -8.92 10.30
N MET A 307 5.59 -7.75 10.96
CA MET A 307 4.40 -6.91 10.97
C MET A 307 4.41 -5.98 9.77
N PHE A 308 3.28 -5.89 9.09
CA PHE A 308 3.10 -5.10 7.88
C PHE A 308 2.10 -3.97 8.10
N CYS A 309 2.34 -2.82 7.48
CA CYS A 309 1.34 -1.78 7.34
C CYS A 309 1.45 -1.06 5.99
N ALA A 310 0.29 -0.68 5.44
CA ALA A 310 0.17 0.07 4.20
C ALA A 310 -1.08 0.94 4.26
N PHE A 311 -1.14 1.88 5.21
CA PHE A 311 -2.34 2.67 5.45
C PHE A 311 -2.68 3.56 4.25
N PRO A 312 -3.92 3.44 3.72
CA PRO A 312 -4.40 4.26 2.61
C PRO A 312 -4.64 5.71 3.04
N LEU A 313 -4.47 6.64 2.11
CA LEU A 313 -5.03 7.97 2.29
C LEU A 313 -6.56 7.89 2.27
N ARG A 314 -7.20 8.67 3.13
CA ARG A 314 -8.67 8.63 3.26
C ARG A 314 -9.36 9.47 2.18
N TRP A 315 -9.18 9.06 0.92
CA TRP A 315 -9.85 9.70 -0.22
C TRP A 315 -11.36 9.46 -0.14
N TYR A 316 -12.13 10.54 -0.21
CA TYR A 316 -13.59 10.44 -0.28
C TYR A 316 -14.01 9.83 -1.63
N MET A 317 -14.74 8.72 -1.58
CA MET A 317 -15.16 7.94 -2.75
C MET A 317 -13.97 7.47 -3.63
N GLY A 318 -12.80 7.24 -3.05
CA GLY A 318 -11.67 6.66 -3.78
C GLY A 318 -11.83 5.16 -3.95
N ASP A 319 -11.59 4.67 -5.15
CA ASP A 319 -11.58 3.24 -5.51
C ASP A 319 -10.22 2.58 -5.26
N GLY A 320 -9.19 3.38 -5.05
CA GLY A 320 -7.84 2.98 -4.70
C GLY A 320 -7.07 4.15 -4.11
N THR A 321 -5.82 3.91 -3.71
CA THR A 321 -4.96 4.96 -3.18
C THR A 321 -3.50 4.54 -3.11
N ILE A 322 -2.60 5.48 -3.41
CA ILE A 322 -1.18 5.31 -3.12
C ILE A 322 -0.96 5.07 -1.62
N VAL A 323 -0.06 4.16 -1.30
CA VAL A 323 0.30 3.79 0.08
C VAL A 323 1.82 3.84 0.28
N ARG A 324 2.23 3.99 1.54
CA ARG A 324 3.58 3.65 1.95
C ARG A 324 3.56 2.29 2.63
N ALA A 325 3.90 1.25 1.88
CA ALA A 325 3.99 -0.12 2.36
C ALA A 325 5.28 -0.31 3.18
N VAL A 326 5.16 -0.81 4.40
CA VAL A 326 6.29 -0.91 5.35
C VAL A 326 6.26 -2.25 6.06
N ALA A 327 7.41 -2.94 6.06
CA ALA A 327 7.66 -4.07 6.96
C ALA A 327 8.32 -3.58 8.26
N MET A 328 7.79 -4.01 9.39
CA MET A 328 8.37 -3.84 10.72
C MET A 328 8.94 -5.17 11.16
N ILE A 329 10.25 -5.30 11.15
CA ILE A 329 10.95 -6.59 11.30
C ILE A 329 12.14 -6.45 12.23
N ASP A 330 12.55 -7.54 12.89
CA ASP A 330 13.77 -7.56 13.69
C ASP A 330 15.00 -7.42 12.79
N GLU A 331 15.94 -6.55 13.19
CA GLU A 331 17.15 -6.24 12.42
C GLU A 331 17.98 -7.49 12.04
N ASP A 332 17.92 -8.53 12.85
CA ASP A 332 18.65 -9.77 12.62
C ASP A 332 18.01 -10.68 11.55
N LYS A 333 16.72 -10.44 11.23
CA LYS A 333 15.98 -11.19 10.21
C LYS A 333 16.09 -10.57 8.81
N ILE A 334 16.65 -9.38 8.71
CA ILE A 334 16.84 -8.73 7.40
C ILE A 334 17.98 -9.39 6.63
N ASN A 335 17.79 -9.62 5.35
CA ASN A 335 18.90 -10.04 4.48
C ASN A 335 19.85 -8.85 4.24
N LYS A 336 20.95 -8.81 5.00
CA LYS A 336 21.96 -7.74 4.98
C LYS A 336 22.86 -7.77 3.73
N ASP A 337 22.86 -8.87 2.99
CA ASP A 337 23.64 -9.01 1.75
C ASP A 337 22.93 -8.32 0.56
N VAL A 338 21.66 -8.00 0.71
CA VAL A 338 20.90 -7.23 -0.29
C VAL A 338 21.18 -5.74 -0.09
N PRO A 339 21.74 -5.03 -1.09
CA PRO A 339 21.95 -3.60 -0.99
C PRO A 339 20.62 -2.82 -0.96
N ASP A 340 20.66 -1.60 -0.43
CA ASP A 340 19.52 -0.68 -0.48
C ASP A 340 19.12 -0.41 -1.94
N ARG A 341 17.83 -0.38 -2.20
CA ARG A 341 17.32 -0.04 -3.53
C ARG A 341 17.63 1.41 -3.87
N VAL A 342 18.34 1.62 -4.96
CA VAL A 342 18.65 2.95 -5.48
C VAL A 342 17.80 3.22 -6.72
N TYR A 343 16.96 4.24 -6.64
CA TYR A 343 16.18 4.72 -7.78
C TYR A 343 16.94 5.80 -8.54
N LYS A 344 17.08 5.62 -9.85
CA LYS A 344 17.64 6.64 -10.72
C LYS A 344 16.51 7.54 -11.21
N TYR A 345 16.37 8.69 -10.59
CA TYR A 345 15.44 9.71 -11.08
C TYR A 345 16.07 10.52 -12.21
N GLY A 346 15.27 10.85 -13.20
CA GLY A 346 15.65 11.86 -14.16
C GLY A 346 15.94 13.21 -13.46
N VAL A 347 16.89 13.95 -13.95
CA VAL A 347 17.16 15.31 -13.44
C VAL A 347 15.99 16.19 -13.90
N TYR A 348 15.26 16.76 -12.94
CA TYR A 348 14.16 17.71 -13.20
C TYR A 348 14.69 19.11 -13.54
#